data_e9941d2e7e652d73fec8f9fdfd540601
#
_entry.id   e9941d2e7e652d73fec8f9fdfd540601
#
_cell.length_a   1.000
_cell.length_b   1.000
_cell.length_c   1.000
_cell.angle_alpha   90.00
_cell.angle_beta   90.00
_cell.angle_gamma   90.00
#
_symmetry.space_group_name_H-M   'P 1'
#
loop_
_entity.id
_entity.type
_entity.pdbx_description
1 polymer ?
#
loop_
_entity_poly.entity_id
_entity_poly.type
_entity_poly.pdbx_seq_one_letter_code
_entity_poly.pdbx_strand_id
1 'polypeptide(L)'
;DNVPQLSTYPTTIEADVVNNITPQSASRINEILVEVGDHVKAGQRLATMDAINLEKVKLQVANDSIEYGRTKELYEIGAASQANFEAITLAYEVSKKSYANLLENTILTSPISGIITARNYDEGDMYAMAQPLFVVQNITPVKMLINISESNYSKVKKGMEVELVADAFPDKTFKGKVNLVYPTIDPRSHTFPVEVIVDNKNEKL
;
A
#
# COMPACT_ATOMS: atom_id res chain seq x y z
N ASP A 1 -12.30 14.81 -44.86
CA ASP A 1 -11.83 13.44 -44.61
C ASP A 1 -10.94 13.47 -43.37
N ASN A 2 -11.49 12.94 -42.29
CA ASN A 2 -10.77 12.86 -41.02
C ASN A 2 -9.95 11.56 -41.04
N VAL A 3 -8.73 11.61 -41.58
CA VAL A 3 -7.81 10.47 -41.53
C VAL A 3 -7.32 10.35 -40.09
N PRO A 4 -7.56 9.24 -39.37
CA PRO A 4 -7.04 9.05 -38.04
C PRO A 4 -5.51 9.07 -38.09
N GLN A 5 -4.91 10.04 -37.41
CA GLN A 5 -3.45 10.17 -37.33
C GLN A 5 -2.95 9.15 -36.31
N LEU A 6 -2.53 7.98 -36.76
CA LEU A 6 -1.93 6.95 -35.92
C LEU A 6 -0.49 7.38 -35.58
N SER A 7 -0.22 7.49 -34.29
CA SER A 7 1.12 7.70 -33.77
C SER A 7 1.47 6.58 -32.80
N THR A 8 2.56 5.88 -33.03
CA THR A 8 3.04 4.78 -32.16
C THR A 8 4.10 5.30 -31.20
N TYR A 9 3.91 5.01 -29.92
CA TYR A 9 4.83 5.40 -28.84
C TYR A 9 5.26 4.15 -28.06
N PRO A 10 6.57 3.88 -27.94
CA PRO A 10 7.04 2.83 -27.06
C PRO A 10 6.80 3.23 -25.59
N THR A 11 6.33 2.28 -24.78
CA THR A 11 6.11 2.50 -23.35
C THR A 11 6.27 1.22 -22.57
N THR A 12 6.45 1.34 -21.26
CA THR A 12 6.48 0.21 -20.33
C THR A 12 5.17 0.15 -19.56
N ILE A 13 4.68 -1.06 -19.36
CA ILE A 13 3.50 -1.33 -18.51
C ILE A 13 3.97 -1.40 -17.06
N GLU A 14 3.28 -0.68 -16.19
CA GLU A 14 3.56 -0.64 -14.76
C GLU A 14 2.30 -0.99 -13.96
N ALA A 15 2.50 -1.51 -12.75
CA ALA A 15 1.41 -1.68 -11.80
C ALA A 15 0.79 -0.32 -11.45
N ASP A 16 -0.53 -0.26 -11.27
CA ASP A 16 -1.21 0.97 -10.87
C ASP A 16 -0.72 1.45 -9.50
N VAL A 17 -0.61 0.53 -8.55
CA VAL A 17 -0.11 0.82 -7.20
C VAL A 17 0.95 -0.21 -6.80
N VAL A 18 2.05 0.27 -6.22
CA VAL A 18 3.12 -0.55 -5.63
C VAL A 18 3.21 -0.20 -4.14
N ASN A 19 3.06 -1.19 -3.28
CA ASN A 19 3.21 -1.05 -1.84
C ASN A 19 4.37 -1.90 -1.31
N ASN A 20 5.28 -1.23 -0.61
CA ASN A 20 6.37 -1.87 0.12
C ASN A 20 5.91 -2.13 1.55
N ILE A 21 5.86 -3.39 1.94
CA ILE A 21 5.49 -3.80 3.29
C ILE A 21 6.74 -3.88 4.14
N THR A 22 6.85 -2.91 5.05
CA THR A 22 8.03 -2.73 5.91
C THR A 22 7.60 -2.57 7.37
N PRO A 23 7.99 -3.49 8.28
CA PRO A 23 7.88 -3.22 9.71
C PRO A 23 8.67 -1.97 10.12
N GLN A 24 8.17 -1.21 11.10
CA GLN A 24 8.81 0.03 11.55
C GLN A 24 10.04 -0.19 12.44
N SER A 25 10.27 -1.42 12.90
CA SER A 25 11.39 -1.77 13.77
C SER A 25 12.03 -3.11 13.39
N ALA A 26 13.31 -3.26 13.70
CA ALA A 26 14.02 -4.52 13.56
C ALA A 26 13.40 -5.56 14.51
N SER A 27 13.09 -6.74 13.99
CA SER A 27 12.51 -7.85 14.74
C SER A 27 12.73 -9.16 13.99
N ARG A 28 12.64 -10.30 14.69
CA ARG A 28 12.66 -11.61 14.04
C ARG A 28 11.33 -11.88 13.34
N ILE A 29 11.40 -12.46 12.16
CA ILE A 29 10.25 -12.95 11.41
C ILE A 29 9.88 -14.32 12.00
N ASN A 30 8.66 -14.43 12.53
CA ASN A 30 8.19 -15.66 13.15
C ASN A 30 7.53 -16.61 12.14
N GLU A 31 6.75 -16.07 11.23
CA GLU A 31 5.98 -16.84 10.24
C GLU A 31 5.74 -16.01 8.99
N ILE A 32 5.82 -16.64 7.82
CA ILE A 32 5.46 -16.08 6.52
C ILE A 32 4.31 -16.89 5.94
N LEU A 33 3.22 -16.22 5.56
CA LEU A 33 1.96 -16.84 5.14
C LEU A 33 1.71 -16.77 3.62
N VAL A 34 2.61 -16.11 2.88
CA VAL A 34 2.44 -15.86 1.44
C VAL A 34 3.76 -15.99 0.70
N GLU A 35 3.67 -16.36 -0.57
CA GLU A 35 4.81 -16.48 -1.48
C GLU A 35 4.73 -15.50 -2.65
N VAL A 36 5.84 -15.34 -3.38
CA VAL A 36 5.86 -14.55 -4.62
C VAL A 36 4.92 -15.18 -5.64
N GLY A 37 4.04 -14.37 -6.22
CA GLY A 37 2.99 -14.79 -7.14
C GLY A 37 1.62 -14.98 -6.50
N ASP A 38 1.52 -14.97 -5.16
CA ASP A 38 0.23 -15.09 -4.48
C ASP A 38 -0.62 -13.84 -4.62
N HIS A 39 -1.92 -14.06 -4.85
CA HIS A 39 -2.92 -13.00 -4.80
C HIS A 39 -3.36 -12.74 -3.36
N VAL A 40 -3.29 -11.48 -2.94
CA VAL A 40 -3.67 -11.06 -1.60
C VAL A 40 -4.76 -10.00 -1.65
N LYS A 41 -5.58 -9.98 -0.60
CA LYS A 41 -6.63 -8.96 -0.40
C LYS A 41 -6.16 -7.90 0.59
N ALA A 42 -6.71 -6.69 0.45
CA ALA A 42 -6.52 -5.66 1.47
C ALA A 42 -6.94 -6.18 2.86
N GLY A 43 -6.08 -5.98 3.86
CA GLY A 43 -6.24 -6.51 5.23
C GLY A 43 -5.80 -7.97 5.43
N GLN A 44 -5.42 -8.69 4.37
CA GLN A 44 -4.92 -10.06 4.49
C GLN A 44 -3.58 -10.08 5.23
N ARG A 45 -3.44 -10.99 6.20
CA ARG A 45 -2.18 -11.21 6.92
C ARG A 45 -1.15 -11.84 5.98
N LEU A 46 0.06 -11.26 5.98
CA LEU A 46 1.18 -11.70 5.14
C LEU A 46 2.27 -12.41 5.95
N ALA A 47 2.56 -11.87 7.14
CA ALA A 47 3.58 -12.41 8.03
C ALA A 47 3.29 -12.03 9.48
N THR A 48 3.93 -12.75 10.41
CA THR A 48 3.98 -12.37 11.82
C THR A 48 5.43 -12.21 12.26
N MET A 49 5.69 -11.13 13.01
CA MET A 49 6.95 -10.86 13.66
C MET A 49 6.97 -11.43 15.07
N ASP A 50 8.12 -11.40 15.75
CA ASP A 50 8.21 -11.77 17.16
C ASP A 50 7.21 -10.97 18.02
N ALA A 51 6.39 -11.68 18.80
CA ALA A 51 5.27 -11.11 19.54
C ALA A 51 5.56 -10.88 21.03
N ILE A 52 6.79 -11.10 21.53
CA ILE A 52 7.11 -11.00 22.96
C ILE A 52 6.73 -9.64 23.54
N ASN A 53 7.07 -8.55 22.83
CA ASN A 53 6.73 -7.21 23.27
C ASN A 53 5.23 -6.92 23.16
N LEU A 54 4.57 -7.44 22.15
CA LEU A 54 3.12 -7.30 21.96
C LEU A 54 2.37 -7.96 23.12
N GLU A 55 2.74 -9.18 23.50
CA GLU A 55 2.11 -9.89 24.63
C GLU A 55 2.32 -9.15 25.96
N LYS A 56 3.51 -8.60 26.20
CA LYS A 56 3.79 -7.78 27.39
C LYS A 56 2.88 -6.55 27.47
N VAL A 57 2.76 -5.80 26.36
CA VAL A 57 1.93 -4.59 26.34
C VAL A 57 0.44 -4.96 26.41
N LYS A 58 0.01 -6.08 25.85
CA LYS A 58 -1.35 -6.60 26.00
C LYS A 58 -1.74 -6.82 27.46
N LEU A 59 -0.85 -7.40 28.27
CA LEU A 59 -1.07 -7.56 29.71
C LEU A 59 -1.12 -6.19 30.42
N GLN A 60 -0.31 -5.23 30.00
CA GLN A 60 -0.36 -3.86 30.54
C GLN A 60 -1.71 -3.20 30.25
N VAL A 61 -2.20 -3.28 29.02
CA VAL A 61 -3.52 -2.73 28.63
C VAL A 61 -4.64 -3.38 29.47
N ALA A 62 -4.58 -4.69 29.68
CA ALA A 62 -5.57 -5.39 30.49
C ALA A 62 -5.58 -4.89 31.95
N ASN A 63 -4.39 -4.71 32.55
CA ASN A 63 -4.26 -4.15 33.91
C ASN A 63 -4.78 -2.71 33.97
N ASP A 64 -4.37 -1.85 33.04
CA ASP A 64 -4.78 -0.45 33.01
C ASP A 64 -6.29 -0.31 32.77
N SER A 65 -6.89 -1.21 32.00
CA SER A 65 -8.35 -1.26 31.78
C SER A 65 -9.13 -1.55 33.07
N ILE A 66 -8.63 -2.48 33.87
CA ILE A 66 -9.24 -2.82 35.17
C ILE A 66 -9.14 -1.61 36.11
N GLU A 67 -7.96 -0.99 36.20
CA GLU A 67 -7.74 0.16 37.08
C GLU A 67 -8.59 1.36 36.64
N TYR A 68 -8.68 1.61 35.32
CA TYR A 68 -9.57 2.63 34.76
C TYR A 68 -11.04 2.37 35.18
N GLY A 69 -11.53 1.14 35.03
CA GLY A 69 -12.90 0.80 35.40
C GLY A 69 -13.19 1.08 36.87
N ARG A 70 -12.32 0.61 37.79
CA ARG A 70 -12.42 0.86 39.22
C ARG A 70 -12.40 2.35 39.58
N THR A 71 -11.44 3.08 38.99
CA THR A 71 -11.30 4.52 39.29
C THR A 71 -12.48 5.31 38.75
N LYS A 72 -13.04 4.92 37.60
CA LYS A 72 -14.25 5.51 37.03
C LYS A 72 -15.44 5.37 37.96
N GLU A 73 -15.71 4.16 38.50
CA GLU A 73 -16.78 3.92 39.45
C GLU A 73 -16.62 4.77 40.73
N LEU A 74 -15.40 4.86 41.27
CA LEU A 74 -15.10 5.69 42.45
C LEU A 74 -15.28 7.18 42.15
N TYR A 75 -14.90 7.65 40.95
CA TYR A 75 -15.08 9.03 40.54
C TYR A 75 -16.56 9.43 40.40
N GLU A 76 -17.38 8.52 39.83
CA GLU A 76 -18.82 8.74 39.64
C GLU A 76 -19.57 8.89 40.95
N ILE A 77 -19.11 8.25 42.03
CA ILE A 77 -19.68 8.39 43.37
C ILE A 77 -18.97 9.45 44.23
N GLY A 78 -18.04 10.24 43.66
CA GLY A 78 -17.30 11.27 44.35
C GLY A 78 -16.18 10.78 45.28
N ALA A 79 -15.81 9.50 45.25
CA ALA A 79 -14.78 8.89 46.08
C ALA A 79 -13.36 8.96 45.49
N ALA A 80 -13.20 9.40 44.27
CA ALA A 80 -11.91 9.68 43.64
C ALA A 80 -11.85 11.12 43.15
N SER A 81 -10.65 11.75 43.20
CA SER A 81 -10.45 13.10 42.68
C SER A 81 -10.42 13.10 41.14
N GLN A 82 -10.80 14.24 40.54
CA GLN A 82 -10.72 14.45 39.12
C GLN A 82 -9.28 14.22 38.59
N ALA A 83 -8.27 14.74 39.28
CA ALA A 83 -6.87 14.58 38.89
C ALA A 83 -6.43 13.11 38.86
N ASN A 84 -6.92 12.28 39.84
CA ASN A 84 -6.64 10.84 39.82
C ASN A 84 -7.32 10.14 38.66
N PHE A 85 -8.59 10.45 38.40
CA PHE A 85 -9.34 9.86 37.29
C PHE A 85 -8.70 10.23 35.93
N GLU A 86 -8.30 11.48 35.72
CA GLU A 86 -7.61 11.92 34.52
C GLU A 86 -6.26 11.22 34.32
N ALA A 87 -5.47 11.03 35.39
CA ALA A 87 -4.18 10.36 35.31
C ALA A 87 -4.33 8.87 34.89
N ILE A 88 -5.28 8.16 35.47
CA ILE A 88 -5.56 6.75 35.16
C ILE A 88 -6.13 6.63 33.73
N THR A 89 -7.01 7.54 33.32
CA THR A 89 -7.53 7.59 31.95
C THR A 89 -6.40 7.75 30.95
N LEU A 90 -5.48 8.69 31.20
CA LEU A 90 -4.32 8.93 30.32
C LEU A 90 -3.42 7.69 30.24
N ALA A 91 -3.13 7.05 31.37
CA ALA A 91 -2.32 5.81 31.39
C ALA A 91 -2.93 4.71 30.53
N TYR A 92 -4.24 4.47 30.67
CA TYR A 92 -4.98 3.49 29.86
C TYR A 92 -4.97 3.83 28.37
N GLU A 93 -5.21 5.09 27.99
CA GLU A 93 -5.18 5.50 26.58
C GLU A 93 -3.76 5.40 25.97
N VAL A 94 -2.71 5.69 26.73
CA VAL A 94 -1.32 5.52 26.29
C VAL A 94 -1.00 4.05 26.05
N SER A 95 -1.38 3.16 26.98
CA SER A 95 -1.13 1.72 26.81
C SER A 95 -1.91 1.13 25.63
N LYS A 96 -3.16 1.55 25.40
CA LYS A 96 -3.96 1.16 24.22
C LYS A 96 -3.26 1.56 22.91
N LYS A 97 -2.78 2.80 22.81
CA LYS A 97 -2.07 3.28 21.62
C LYS A 97 -0.76 2.53 21.38
N SER A 98 -0.03 2.24 22.47
CA SER A 98 1.19 1.44 22.40
C SER A 98 0.91 0.02 21.88
N TYR A 99 -0.17 -0.61 22.39
CA TYR A 99 -0.60 -1.92 21.91
C TYR A 99 -0.98 -1.90 20.42
N ALA A 100 -1.78 -0.92 19.99
CA ALA A 100 -2.18 -0.80 18.58
C ALA A 100 -0.96 -0.64 17.65
N ASN A 101 -0.01 0.20 18.02
CA ASN A 101 1.23 0.39 17.25
C ASN A 101 2.06 -0.91 17.16
N LEU A 102 2.23 -1.62 18.29
CA LEU A 102 2.95 -2.89 18.29
C LEU A 102 2.22 -3.96 17.49
N LEU A 103 0.88 -3.98 17.53
CA LEU A 103 0.08 -4.93 16.77
C LEU A 103 0.28 -4.79 15.27
N GLU A 104 0.25 -3.55 14.75
CA GLU A 104 0.51 -3.25 13.33
C GLU A 104 1.93 -3.66 12.89
N ASN A 105 2.92 -3.55 13.79
CA ASN A 105 4.30 -3.94 13.52
C ASN A 105 4.56 -5.44 13.72
N THR A 106 3.71 -6.14 14.46
CA THR A 106 3.83 -7.58 14.72
C THR A 106 3.04 -8.41 13.71
N ILE A 107 1.85 -7.96 13.34
CA ILE A 107 1.00 -8.64 12.35
C ILE A 107 0.99 -7.81 11.07
N LEU A 108 1.81 -8.19 10.11
CA LEU A 108 1.90 -7.49 8.84
C LEU A 108 0.74 -7.88 7.93
N THR A 109 0.02 -6.88 7.46
CA THR A 109 -1.11 -7.06 6.54
C THR A 109 -0.88 -6.30 5.25
N SER A 110 -1.51 -6.75 4.16
CA SER A 110 -1.50 -6.01 2.92
C SER A 110 -2.45 -4.80 3.00
N PRO A 111 -2.01 -3.57 2.70
CA PRO A 111 -2.90 -2.41 2.64
C PRO A 111 -3.76 -2.38 1.38
N ILE A 112 -3.39 -3.13 0.35
CA ILE A 112 -4.08 -3.21 -0.94
C ILE A 112 -4.36 -4.65 -1.35
N SER A 113 -5.31 -4.84 -2.27
CA SER A 113 -5.45 -6.10 -3.00
C SER A 113 -4.48 -6.08 -4.20
N GLY A 114 -3.82 -7.20 -4.46
CA GLY A 114 -2.83 -7.32 -5.53
C GLY A 114 -2.06 -8.63 -5.48
N ILE A 115 -0.88 -8.65 -6.08
CA ILE A 115 0.01 -9.81 -6.16
C ILE A 115 1.30 -9.51 -5.40
N ILE A 116 1.83 -10.50 -4.70
CA ILE A 116 3.17 -10.44 -4.09
C ILE A 116 4.21 -10.55 -5.21
N THR A 117 4.97 -9.50 -5.45
CA THR A 117 6.00 -9.48 -6.49
C THR A 117 7.42 -9.64 -5.98
N ALA A 118 7.63 -9.42 -4.68
CA ALA A 118 8.90 -9.71 -4.02
C ALA A 118 8.70 -10.12 -2.57
N ARG A 119 9.56 -11.05 -2.12
CA ARG A 119 9.75 -11.47 -0.74
C ARG A 119 11.26 -11.51 -0.48
N ASN A 120 11.74 -10.64 0.40
CA ASN A 120 13.18 -10.39 0.56
C ASN A 120 13.79 -11.03 1.81
N TYR A 121 12.98 -11.73 2.62
CA TYR A 121 13.41 -12.40 3.84
C TYR A 121 12.71 -13.74 3.97
N ASP A 122 13.33 -14.64 4.73
CA ASP A 122 12.78 -15.94 5.07
C ASP A 122 12.28 -16.00 6.52
N GLU A 123 11.47 -17.02 6.80
CA GLU A 123 11.01 -17.32 8.14
C GLU A 123 12.20 -17.63 9.07
N GLY A 124 12.21 -17.02 10.25
CA GLY A 124 13.32 -17.09 11.20
C GLY A 124 14.39 -16.00 11.03
N ASP A 125 14.41 -15.28 9.91
CA ASP A 125 15.36 -14.19 9.68
C ASP A 125 15.13 -13.00 10.62
N MET A 126 16.21 -12.22 10.81
CA MET A 126 16.14 -10.94 11.48
C MET A 126 15.87 -9.84 10.44
N TYR A 127 14.69 -9.23 10.50
CA TYR A 127 14.41 -8.05 9.69
C TYR A 127 15.26 -6.86 10.17
N ALA A 128 16.08 -6.32 9.28
CA ALA A 128 17.09 -5.28 9.59
C ALA A 128 16.79 -3.92 8.94
N MET A 129 15.57 -3.69 8.46
CA MET A 129 15.10 -2.45 7.79
C MET A 129 15.91 -2.05 6.53
N ALA A 130 16.63 -2.98 5.92
CA ALA A 130 17.45 -2.72 4.75
C ALA A 130 16.64 -2.64 3.46
N GLN A 131 15.58 -3.44 3.36
CA GLN A 131 14.67 -3.53 2.22
C GLN A 131 13.27 -3.94 2.69
N PRO A 132 12.21 -3.73 1.89
CA PRO A 132 10.87 -4.16 2.26
C PRO A 132 10.81 -5.68 2.43
N LEU A 133 9.99 -6.15 3.38
CA LEU A 133 9.78 -7.58 3.59
C LEU A 133 9.01 -8.17 2.41
N PHE A 134 7.95 -7.50 1.97
CA PHE A 134 7.20 -7.82 0.77
C PHE A 134 7.01 -6.60 -0.12
N VAL A 135 6.83 -6.85 -1.42
CA VAL A 135 6.29 -5.88 -2.36
C VAL A 135 4.97 -6.41 -2.89
N VAL A 136 3.90 -5.64 -2.70
CA VAL A 136 2.56 -5.94 -3.21
C VAL A 136 2.24 -4.97 -4.34
N GLN A 137 1.86 -5.49 -5.49
CA GLN A 137 1.49 -4.69 -6.65
C GLN A 137 0.04 -4.94 -7.06
N ASN A 138 -0.69 -3.86 -7.29
CA ASN A 138 -1.98 -3.94 -7.95
C ASN A 138 -1.77 -3.81 -9.46
N ILE A 139 -2.01 -4.91 -10.17
CA ILE A 139 -1.89 -4.99 -11.63
C ILE A 139 -3.25 -4.92 -12.35
N THR A 140 -4.32 -4.62 -11.63
CA THR A 140 -5.67 -4.50 -12.16
C THR A 140 -6.36 -3.25 -11.60
N PRO A 141 -6.30 -2.14 -12.35
CA PRO A 141 -5.75 -1.93 -13.69
C PRO A 141 -4.21 -1.86 -13.73
N VAL A 142 -3.64 -1.79 -14.93
CA VAL A 142 -2.24 -1.40 -15.16
C VAL A 142 -2.19 0.03 -15.69
N LYS A 143 -1.06 0.70 -15.49
CA LYS A 143 -0.82 2.04 -16.03
C LYS A 143 0.40 2.06 -16.93
N MET A 144 0.45 3.05 -17.80
CA MET A 144 1.57 3.33 -18.66
C MET A 144 1.83 4.82 -18.73
N LEU A 145 3.10 5.19 -18.81
CA LEU A 145 3.52 6.56 -18.99
C LEU A 145 4.06 6.74 -20.41
N ILE A 146 3.34 7.49 -21.25
CA ILE A 146 3.68 7.72 -22.63
C ILE A 146 4.22 9.15 -22.76
N ASN A 147 5.39 9.32 -23.35
CA ASN A 147 5.95 10.65 -23.64
C ASN A 147 5.50 11.11 -25.02
N ILE A 148 4.67 12.14 -25.08
CA ILE A 148 4.06 12.67 -26.29
C ILE A 148 4.73 14.01 -26.65
N SER A 149 4.97 14.26 -27.94
CA SER A 149 5.55 15.53 -28.43
C SER A 149 4.69 16.73 -28.05
N GLU A 150 5.34 17.82 -27.62
CA GLU A 150 4.74 19.12 -27.28
C GLU A 150 3.75 19.62 -28.35
N SER A 151 4.03 19.39 -29.62
CA SER A 151 3.16 19.77 -30.74
C SER A 151 1.74 19.16 -30.67
N ASN A 152 1.56 18.09 -29.91
CA ASN A 152 0.29 17.41 -29.72
C ASN A 152 -0.40 17.75 -28.41
N TYR A 153 0.18 18.64 -27.58
CA TYR A 153 -0.35 18.96 -26.24
C TYR A 153 -1.84 19.36 -26.25
N SER A 154 -2.23 20.23 -27.19
CA SER A 154 -3.61 20.70 -27.29
C SER A 154 -4.61 19.64 -27.76
N LYS A 155 -4.11 18.56 -28.39
CA LYS A 155 -4.94 17.48 -28.94
C LYS A 155 -5.22 16.38 -27.91
N VAL A 156 -4.33 16.14 -26.94
CA VAL A 156 -4.47 15.08 -25.95
C VAL A 156 -5.26 15.57 -24.74
N LYS A 157 -6.33 14.84 -24.41
CA LYS A 157 -7.23 15.21 -23.29
C LYS A 157 -7.52 13.99 -22.42
N LYS A 158 -7.74 14.24 -21.13
CA LYS A 158 -8.23 13.22 -20.20
C LYS A 158 -9.51 12.56 -20.75
N GLY A 159 -9.56 11.22 -20.65
CA GLY A 159 -10.68 10.42 -21.09
C GLY A 159 -10.61 9.94 -22.55
N MET A 160 -9.61 10.36 -23.32
CA MET A 160 -9.41 9.84 -24.67
C MET A 160 -9.12 8.35 -24.63
N GLU A 161 -9.72 7.62 -25.56
CA GLU A 161 -9.42 6.20 -25.75
C GLU A 161 -8.14 6.02 -26.54
N VAL A 162 -7.35 5.05 -26.14
CA VAL A 162 -6.10 4.64 -26.79
C VAL A 162 -6.11 3.13 -27.02
N GLU A 163 -5.50 2.71 -28.10
CA GLU A 163 -5.29 1.30 -28.40
C GLU A 163 -3.83 0.94 -28.20
N LEU A 164 -3.59 -0.22 -27.65
CA LEU A 164 -2.29 -0.70 -27.25
C LEU A 164 -2.07 -2.10 -27.80
N VAL A 165 -0.85 -2.35 -28.23
CA VAL A 165 -0.37 -3.69 -28.59
C VAL A 165 0.82 -3.99 -27.71
N ALA A 166 0.77 -5.10 -26.98
CA ALA A 166 1.89 -5.57 -26.17
C ALA A 166 2.74 -6.54 -26.98
N ASP A 167 4.07 -6.43 -26.89
CA ASP A 167 5.00 -7.31 -27.63
C ASP A 167 4.78 -8.80 -27.29
N ALA A 168 4.37 -9.09 -26.07
CA ALA A 168 4.02 -10.46 -25.65
C ALA A 168 2.74 -10.99 -26.31
N PHE A 169 1.89 -10.12 -26.83
CA PHE A 169 0.60 -10.46 -27.45
C PHE A 169 0.37 -9.61 -28.72
N PRO A 170 1.15 -9.79 -29.79
CA PRO A 170 1.13 -8.93 -30.98
C PRO A 170 -0.21 -8.97 -31.73
N ASP A 171 -0.98 -10.05 -31.59
CA ASP A 171 -2.28 -10.22 -32.23
C ASP A 171 -3.45 -9.68 -31.41
N LYS A 172 -3.18 -9.05 -30.23
CA LYS A 172 -4.22 -8.53 -29.33
C LYS A 172 -4.10 -7.04 -29.17
N THR A 173 -5.21 -6.36 -29.34
CA THR A 173 -5.33 -4.93 -29.02
C THR A 173 -6.01 -4.78 -27.66
N PHE A 174 -5.39 -4.04 -26.77
CA PHE A 174 -5.94 -3.66 -25.47
C PHE A 174 -6.44 -2.23 -25.56
N LYS A 175 -7.54 -1.94 -24.87
CA LYS A 175 -8.11 -0.60 -24.80
C LYS A 175 -7.74 0.07 -23.49
N GLY A 176 -7.23 1.29 -23.59
CA GLY A 176 -6.92 2.13 -22.46
C GLY A 176 -7.61 3.49 -22.54
N LYS A 177 -7.50 4.25 -21.46
CA LYS A 177 -7.97 5.64 -21.40
C LYS A 177 -6.90 6.53 -20.82
N VAL A 178 -6.76 7.72 -21.40
CA VAL A 178 -5.95 8.79 -20.81
C VAL A 178 -6.52 9.18 -19.47
N ASN A 179 -5.77 8.95 -18.40
CA ASN A 179 -6.13 9.30 -17.02
C ASN A 179 -5.63 10.68 -16.63
N LEU A 180 -4.35 10.95 -16.98
CA LEU A 180 -3.71 12.21 -16.61
C LEU A 180 -2.82 12.69 -17.76
N VAL A 181 -2.89 13.99 -18.05
CA VAL A 181 -1.94 14.69 -18.91
C VAL A 181 -1.12 15.60 -18.00
N TYR A 182 0.18 15.35 -17.92
CA TYR A 182 1.05 16.14 -17.06
C TYR A 182 1.25 17.54 -17.66
N PRO A 183 1.19 18.60 -16.85
CA PRO A 183 1.33 19.98 -17.34
C PRO A 183 2.77 20.41 -17.58
N THR A 184 3.73 19.54 -17.31
CA THR A 184 5.16 19.83 -17.43
C THR A 184 5.72 19.25 -18.72
N ILE A 185 6.51 20.04 -19.44
CA ILE A 185 7.22 19.63 -20.66
C ILE A 185 8.70 19.45 -20.32
N ASP A 186 9.27 18.31 -20.70
CA ASP A 186 10.72 18.10 -20.60
C ASP A 186 11.43 18.95 -21.66
N PRO A 187 12.29 19.91 -21.25
CA PRO A 187 12.96 20.82 -22.17
C PRO A 187 14.02 20.15 -23.06
N ARG A 188 14.45 18.93 -22.72
CA ARG A 188 15.45 18.20 -23.51
C ARG A 188 14.82 17.40 -24.65
N SER A 189 13.70 16.74 -24.34
CA SER A 189 13.01 15.87 -25.31
C SER A 189 11.85 16.57 -26.02
N HIS A 190 11.43 17.76 -25.56
CA HIS A 190 10.23 18.45 -26.02
C HIS A 190 8.97 17.56 -25.98
N THR A 191 8.86 16.76 -24.91
CA THR A 191 7.72 15.86 -24.69
C THR A 191 7.06 16.14 -23.35
N PHE A 192 5.80 15.75 -23.22
CA PHE A 192 5.07 15.74 -21.97
C PHE A 192 4.58 14.32 -21.65
N PRO A 193 4.62 13.91 -20.37
CA PRO A 193 4.11 12.59 -19.97
C PRO A 193 2.58 12.56 -20.00
N VAL A 194 2.03 11.45 -20.44
CA VAL A 194 0.61 11.13 -20.40
C VAL A 194 0.44 9.78 -19.76
N GLU A 195 -0.33 9.72 -18.69
CA GLU A 195 -0.68 8.49 -18.02
C GLU A 195 -1.92 7.87 -18.66
N VAL A 196 -1.79 6.63 -19.05
CA VAL A 196 -2.87 5.82 -19.61
C VAL A 196 -3.16 4.66 -18.68
N ILE A 197 -4.44 4.45 -18.36
CA ILE A 197 -4.91 3.30 -17.59
C ILE A 197 -5.54 2.28 -18.53
N VAL A 198 -5.18 1.02 -18.34
CA VAL A 198 -5.70 -0.13 -19.08
C VAL A 198 -6.32 -1.12 -18.13
N ASP A 199 -7.56 -1.52 -18.41
CA ASP A 199 -8.23 -2.58 -17.65
C ASP A 199 -7.55 -3.93 -17.95
N ASN A 200 -6.99 -4.54 -16.90
CA ASN A 200 -6.24 -5.80 -16.97
C ASN A 200 -6.94 -6.92 -16.18
N LYS A 201 -8.27 -7.00 -16.25
CA LYS A 201 -9.07 -8.01 -15.51
C LYS A 201 -8.64 -9.45 -15.72
N ASN A 202 -8.00 -9.74 -16.84
CA ASN A 202 -7.51 -11.08 -17.17
C ASN A 202 -6.03 -11.27 -16.82
N GLU A 203 -5.39 -10.29 -16.20
CA GLU A 203 -3.97 -10.31 -15.78
C GLU A 203 -3.00 -10.78 -16.89
N LYS A 204 -3.20 -10.26 -18.10
CA LYS A 204 -2.39 -10.61 -19.29
C LYS A 204 -1.32 -9.59 -19.63
N LEU A 205 -1.40 -8.41 -19.02
CA LEU A 205 -0.45 -7.30 -19.17
C LEU A 205 0.42 -7.16 -17.94
#